data_89d2ffa528fdcde1f58dbe33987001d3
#
_entry.id   89d2ffa528fdcde1f58dbe33987001d3
#
_cell.length_a   1.000
_cell.length_b   1.000
_cell.length_c   1.000
_cell.angle_alpha   90.00
_cell.angle_beta   90.00
_cell.angle_gamma   90.00
#
_symmetry.space_group_name_H-M   'P 1'
#
loop_
_entity.id
_entity.type
_entity.pdbx_description
1 polymer ?
#
loop_
_entity_poly.entity_id
_entity_poly.type
_entity_poly.pdbx_seq_one_letter_code
_entity_poly.pdbx_strand_id
1 'polypeptide(L)'
;MAEGIVQWTDLPTQFLAGEVAMIYHTTGNMANIHDNADFDFGTAFLPAHKRVGAPTGGGNFYISSNISEDRVQAAWKFIKFATSTDRAAQWSLDTGYVATRQSCFDTDLIKDYYAEVPQASVAYEQLPYAKPELTTYNAAEIWRVLNDNIQAAVVGDMSAQEALDAAQEQAEEVLSEYQ
;
A
#
# COMPACT_ATOMS: atom_id res chain seq x y z
N MET A 1 11.63 -12.23 -18.96
CA MET A 1 11.34 -10.87 -18.43
C MET A 1 9.87 -10.64 -18.66
N ALA A 2 9.17 -10.01 -17.71
CA ALA A 2 7.78 -9.62 -17.96
C ALA A 2 7.72 -8.68 -19.17
N GLU A 3 6.76 -8.91 -20.07
CA GLU A 3 6.57 -8.10 -21.27
C GLU A 3 5.72 -6.85 -20.97
N GLY A 4 5.99 -6.17 -19.85
CA GLY A 4 5.29 -4.96 -19.46
C GLY A 4 4.99 -4.90 -17.97
N ILE A 5 4.07 -4.00 -17.57
CA ILE A 5 3.60 -3.86 -16.20
C ILE A 5 2.59 -4.96 -15.90
N VAL A 6 2.87 -5.76 -14.87
CA VAL A 6 1.95 -6.76 -14.35
C VAL A 6 0.84 -6.07 -13.55
N GLN A 7 -0.39 -6.55 -13.70
CA GLN A 7 -1.52 -6.01 -12.93
C GLN A 7 -1.33 -6.26 -11.43
N TRP A 8 -1.65 -5.25 -10.63
CA TRP A 8 -1.50 -5.29 -9.17
C TRP A 8 -2.15 -6.52 -8.53
N THR A 9 -3.33 -6.90 -9.00
CA THR A 9 -4.10 -8.05 -8.49
C THR A 9 -3.47 -9.40 -8.79
N ASP A 10 -2.61 -9.50 -9.81
CA ASP A 10 -2.03 -10.75 -10.27
C ASP A 10 -0.72 -11.08 -9.55
N LEU A 11 -0.04 -10.06 -9.01
CA LEU A 11 1.27 -10.22 -8.36
C LEU A 11 1.28 -11.27 -7.23
N PRO A 12 0.33 -11.28 -6.26
CA PRO A 12 0.33 -12.28 -5.21
C PRO A 12 0.10 -13.70 -5.76
N THR A 13 -0.74 -13.85 -6.78
CA THR A 13 -1.02 -15.13 -7.40
C THR A 13 0.21 -15.70 -8.11
N GLN A 14 0.92 -14.86 -8.87
CA GLN A 14 2.16 -15.27 -9.55
C GLN A 14 3.27 -15.65 -8.55
N PHE A 15 3.36 -14.91 -7.44
CA PHE A 15 4.33 -15.22 -6.39
C PHE A 15 4.00 -16.55 -5.71
N LEU A 16 2.74 -16.78 -5.32
CA LEU A 16 2.29 -18.04 -4.71
C LEU A 16 2.42 -19.23 -5.66
N ALA A 17 2.29 -19.02 -6.97
CA ALA A 17 2.51 -20.05 -7.99
C ALA A 17 4.02 -20.32 -8.27
N GLY A 18 4.95 -19.56 -7.64
CA GLY A 18 6.38 -19.70 -7.89
C GLY A 18 6.84 -19.18 -9.27
N GLU A 19 6.00 -18.43 -9.97
CA GLU A 19 6.31 -17.88 -11.30
C GLU A 19 7.28 -16.69 -11.22
N VAL A 20 7.30 -15.98 -10.08
CA VAL A 20 8.20 -14.86 -9.82
C VAL A 20 8.89 -15.03 -8.45
N ALA A 21 10.17 -14.69 -8.39
CA ALA A 21 10.98 -14.83 -7.19
C ALA A 21 10.76 -13.70 -6.16
N MET A 22 10.27 -12.55 -6.58
CA MET A 22 10.05 -11.36 -5.74
C MET A 22 8.88 -10.54 -6.28
N ILE A 23 8.15 -9.92 -5.36
CA ILE A 23 7.11 -8.92 -5.68
C ILE A 23 7.24 -7.70 -4.78
N TYR A 24 6.84 -6.54 -5.29
CA TYR A 24 6.47 -5.38 -4.48
C TYR A 24 4.98 -5.37 -4.32
N HIS A 25 4.51 -5.40 -3.08
CA HIS A 25 3.08 -5.39 -2.83
C HIS A 25 2.74 -4.72 -1.50
N THR A 26 1.44 -4.48 -1.27
CA THR A 26 0.96 -3.96 0.01
C THR A 26 1.16 -4.96 1.13
N THR A 27 1.42 -4.47 2.33
CA THR A 27 1.44 -5.28 3.55
C THR A 27 0.11 -5.98 3.81
N GLY A 28 -1.01 -5.46 3.30
CA GLY A 28 -2.34 -6.08 3.38
C GLY A 28 -2.48 -7.43 2.66
N ASN A 29 -1.45 -7.89 1.94
CA ASN A 29 -1.39 -9.26 1.41
C ASN A 29 -0.53 -10.19 2.26
N MET A 30 0.03 -9.73 3.37
CA MET A 30 0.95 -10.53 4.17
C MET A 30 0.28 -11.78 4.72
N ALA A 31 -0.93 -11.66 5.29
CA ALA A 31 -1.68 -12.81 5.79
C ALA A 31 -1.99 -13.80 4.66
N ASN A 32 -2.48 -13.31 3.51
CA ASN A 32 -2.76 -14.17 2.35
C ASN A 32 -1.52 -14.93 1.86
N ILE A 33 -0.36 -14.28 1.79
CA ILE A 33 0.87 -14.94 1.36
C ILE A 33 1.34 -15.94 2.42
N HIS A 34 1.30 -15.57 3.70
CA HIS A 34 1.69 -16.44 4.80
C HIS A 34 0.85 -17.72 4.84
N ASP A 35 -0.47 -17.60 4.65
CA ASP A 35 -1.39 -18.71 4.77
C ASP A 35 -1.40 -19.66 3.55
N ASN A 36 -0.95 -19.18 2.38
CA ASN A 36 -1.07 -19.91 1.13
C ASN A 36 0.26 -20.25 0.45
N ALA A 37 1.40 -19.73 0.91
CA ALA A 37 2.69 -20.11 0.37
C ALA A 37 3.05 -21.54 0.83
N ASP A 38 3.42 -22.40 -0.12
CA ASP A 38 3.93 -23.75 0.14
C ASP A 38 5.47 -23.81 0.16
N PHE A 39 6.11 -22.64 0.26
CA PHE A 39 7.55 -22.44 0.30
C PHE A 39 7.95 -21.39 1.35
N ASP A 40 9.20 -21.43 1.79
CA ASP A 40 9.76 -20.42 2.69
C ASP A 40 9.95 -19.10 1.94
N PHE A 41 9.48 -18.00 2.52
CA PHE A 41 9.65 -16.66 1.96
C PHE A 41 10.11 -15.67 3.04
N GLY A 42 10.73 -14.60 2.59
CA GLY A 42 11.14 -13.48 3.44
C GLY A 42 10.51 -12.16 3.01
N THR A 43 10.58 -11.19 3.88
CA THR A 43 10.25 -9.79 3.60
C THR A 43 11.48 -8.92 3.82
N ALA A 44 11.57 -7.82 3.11
CA ALA A 44 12.66 -6.88 3.23
C ALA A 44 12.16 -5.45 3.03
N PHE A 45 12.94 -4.49 3.52
CA PHE A 45 12.73 -3.09 3.18
C PHE A 45 12.77 -2.88 1.67
N LEU A 46 12.00 -1.94 1.17
CA LEU A 46 12.14 -1.50 -0.21
C LEU A 46 13.59 -1.04 -0.47
N PRO A 47 14.17 -1.42 -1.62
CA PRO A 47 15.55 -1.07 -1.93
C PRO A 47 15.78 0.44 -1.89
N ALA A 48 16.88 0.84 -1.30
CA ALA A 48 17.29 2.24 -1.24
C ALA A 48 18.38 2.54 -2.26
N HIS A 49 18.37 3.78 -2.78
CA HIS A 49 19.49 4.33 -3.51
C HIS A 49 20.09 5.51 -2.74
N LYS A 50 19.53 6.71 -2.87
CA LYS A 50 19.98 7.90 -2.13
C LYS A 50 19.40 7.99 -0.71
N ARG A 51 18.27 7.34 -0.48
CA ARG A 51 17.58 7.31 0.81
C ARG A 51 16.74 6.05 0.93
N VAL A 52 16.50 5.62 2.15
CA VAL A 52 15.47 4.64 2.50
C VAL A 52 14.10 5.32 2.40
N GLY A 53 13.08 4.61 1.97
CA GLY A 53 11.71 5.11 1.93
C GLY A 53 10.72 4.02 1.57
N ALA A 54 9.48 4.25 1.90
CA ALA A 54 8.33 3.47 1.46
C ALA A 54 7.12 4.39 1.34
N PRO A 55 6.23 4.18 0.36
CA PRO A 55 4.95 4.88 0.35
C PRO A 55 4.05 4.33 1.46
N THR A 56 3.22 5.20 2.06
CA THR A 56 2.13 4.79 2.92
C THR A 56 0.82 5.15 2.25
N GLY A 57 0.04 4.13 1.92
CA GLY A 57 -1.35 4.26 1.53
C GLY A 57 -2.27 3.74 2.64
N GLY A 58 -3.48 3.39 2.29
CA GLY A 58 -4.45 2.77 3.18
C GLY A 58 -5.87 3.24 2.97
N GLY A 59 -6.79 2.70 3.76
CA GLY A 59 -8.20 3.10 3.79
C GLY A 59 -8.48 4.06 4.94
N ASN A 60 -9.41 4.98 4.71
CA ASN A 60 -9.88 5.91 5.72
C ASN A 60 -11.40 5.77 5.91
N PHE A 61 -11.86 6.01 7.13
CA PHE A 61 -13.27 6.18 7.41
C PHE A 61 -13.67 7.65 7.18
N TYR A 62 -14.77 7.86 6.46
CA TYR A 62 -15.36 9.18 6.24
C TYR A 62 -16.79 9.20 6.76
N ILE A 63 -17.17 10.30 7.40
CA ILE A 63 -18.55 10.55 7.82
C ILE A 63 -19.13 11.56 6.83
N SER A 64 -20.25 11.21 6.18
CA SER A 64 -20.93 12.13 5.27
C SER A 64 -21.41 13.37 6.02
N SER A 65 -21.22 14.54 5.43
CA SER A 65 -21.70 15.83 6.00
C SER A 65 -23.22 16.02 5.91
N ASN A 66 -23.91 15.28 5.01
CA ASN A 66 -25.34 15.44 4.75
C ASN A 66 -26.19 14.40 5.50
N ILE A 67 -25.91 14.17 6.78
CA ILE A 67 -26.68 13.27 7.65
C ILE A 67 -27.01 13.96 8.96
N SER A 68 -28.03 13.44 9.68
CA SER A 68 -28.42 13.99 10.98
C SER A 68 -27.32 13.82 12.03
N GLU A 69 -27.30 14.69 13.03
CA GLU A 69 -26.33 14.64 14.15
C GLU A 69 -26.32 13.28 14.84
N ASP A 70 -27.47 12.67 15.08
CA ASP A 70 -27.55 11.33 15.68
C ASP A 70 -26.81 10.27 14.85
N ARG A 71 -26.89 10.36 13.51
CA ARG A 71 -26.15 9.47 12.60
C ARG A 71 -24.66 9.76 12.62
N VAL A 72 -24.25 11.02 12.69
CA VAL A 72 -22.83 11.41 12.87
C VAL A 72 -22.30 10.79 14.16
N GLN A 73 -23.01 10.91 15.28
CA GLN A 73 -22.61 10.35 16.56
C GLN A 73 -22.55 8.81 16.54
N ALA A 74 -23.49 8.16 15.86
CA ALA A 74 -23.48 6.71 15.70
C ALA A 74 -22.27 6.25 14.85
N ALA A 75 -22.00 6.91 13.72
CA ALA A 75 -20.85 6.64 12.86
C ALA A 75 -19.52 6.85 13.63
N TRP A 76 -19.43 7.94 14.40
CA TRP A 76 -18.25 8.20 15.24
C TRP A 76 -18.03 7.13 16.31
N LYS A 77 -19.09 6.62 16.94
CA LYS A 77 -18.98 5.48 17.88
C LYS A 77 -18.44 4.24 17.19
N PHE A 78 -18.93 3.94 15.98
CA PHE A 78 -18.42 2.82 15.18
C PHE A 78 -16.94 3.00 14.84
N ILE A 79 -16.53 4.18 14.34
CA ILE A 79 -15.15 4.47 14.02
C ILE A 79 -14.23 4.28 15.23
N LYS A 80 -14.62 4.83 16.39
CA LYS A 80 -13.87 4.64 17.64
C LYS A 80 -13.75 3.17 18.03
N PHE A 81 -14.79 2.40 17.85
CA PHE A 81 -14.77 0.96 18.12
C PHE A 81 -13.83 0.24 17.12
N ALA A 82 -14.02 0.45 15.82
CA ALA A 82 -13.26 -0.21 14.77
C ALA A 82 -11.76 0.13 14.83
N THR A 83 -11.42 1.34 15.28
CA THR A 83 -10.03 1.80 15.43
C THR A 83 -9.50 1.71 16.87
N SER A 84 -10.18 1.00 17.78
CA SER A 84 -9.65 0.76 19.12
C SER A 84 -8.41 -0.12 19.09
N THR A 85 -7.58 -0.06 20.12
CA THR A 85 -6.31 -0.80 20.18
C THR A 85 -6.50 -2.27 19.86
N ASP A 86 -7.44 -2.94 20.54
CA ASP A 86 -7.65 -4.38 20.34
C ASP A 86 -8.14 -4.72 18.93
N ARG A 87 -9.03 -3.88 18.35
CA ARG A 87 -9.55 -4.11 17.00
C ARG A 87 -8.53 -3.83 15.93
N ALA A 88 -7.74 -2.76 16.10
CA ALA A 88 -6.67 -2.44 15.17
C ALA A 88 -5.52 -3.47 15.23
N ALA A 89 -5.23 -4.01 16.42
CA ALA A 89 -4.27 -5.10 16.56
C ALA A 89 -4.77 -6.39 15.87
N GLN A 90 -6.04 -6.77 16.10
CA GLN A 90 -6.64 -7.93 15.45
C GLN A 90 -6.68 -7.77 13.91
N TRP A 91 -7.07 -6.60 13.42
CA TRP A 91 -7.07 -6.29 12.00
C TRP A 91 -5.68 -6.42 11.38
N SER A 92 -4.64 -6.02 12.10
CA SER A 92 -3.25 -6.19 11.66
C SER A 92 -2.88 -7.67 11.47
N LEU A 93 -3.28 -8.52 12.40
CA LEU A 93 -3.07 -9.98 12.26
C LEU A 93 -3.83 -10.55 11.06
N ASP A 94 -5.14 -10.24 10.97
CA ASP A 94 -6.03 -10.84 9.99
C ASP A 94 -5.68 -10.48 8.55
N THR A 95 -4.99 -9.35 8.36
CA THR A 95 -4.68 -8.82 7.02
C THR A 95 -3.19 -8.70 6.72
N GLY A 96 -2.37 -8.50 7.75
CA GLY A 96 -0.96 -8.12 7.63
C GLY A 96 -0.72 -6.62 7.47
N TYR A 97 -1.76 -5.78 7.42
CA TYR A 97 -1.57 -4.32 7.49
C TYR A 97 -0.90 -3.91 8.80
N VAL A 98 -0.02 -2.94 8.74
CA VAL A 98 0.59 -2.36 9.94
C VAL A 98 -0.49 -1.67 10.77
N ALA A 99 -0.55 -1.98 12.07
CA ALA A 99 -1.56 -1.41 12.96
C ALA A 99 -1.47 0.13 13.02
N THR A 100 -2.63 0.78 13.02
CA THR A 100 -2.75 2.24 12.90
C THR A 100 -2.56 3.00 14.21
N ARG A 101 -2.39 2.29 15.34
CA ARG A 101 -2.19 2.89 16.66
C ARG A 101 -0.89 2.40 17.29
N GLN A 102 -0.13 3.32 17.85
CA GLN A 102 1.08 2.97 18.60
C GLN A 102 0.79 1.96 19.74
N SER A 103 -0.34 2.13 20.46
CA SER A 103 -0.73 1.24 21.54
C SER A 103 -0.97 -0.23 21.13
N CYS A 104 -1.16 -0.51 19.85
CA CYS A 104 -1.29 -1.90 19.37
C CYS A 104 0.01 -2.68 19.57
N PHE A 105 1.17 -2.03 19.40
CA PHE A 105 2.49 -2.65 19.49
C PHE A 105 2.90 -2.99 20.93
N ASP A 106 2.17 -2.47 21.92
CA ASP A 106 2.35 -2.80 23.31
C ASP A 106 1.50 -4.03 23.75
N THR A 107 0.56 -4.48 22.90
CA THR A 107 -0.28 -5.64 23.18
C THR A 107 0.49 -6.95 23.03
N ASP A 108 0.14 -7.96 23.81
CA ASP A 108 0.71 -9.30 23.67
C ASP A 108 0.35 -9.88 22.31
N LEU A 109 -0.84 -9.59 21.78
CA LEU A 109 -1.31 -10.04 20.48
C LEU A 109 -0.33 -9.70 19.34
N ILE A 110 0.10 -8.44 19.23
CA ILE A 110 1.07 -8.03 18.19
C ILE A 110 2.47 -8.57 18.47
N LYS A 111 2.89 -8.61 19.73
CA LYS A 111 4.19 -9.15 20.10
C LYS A 111 4.31 -10.63 19.75
N ASP A 112 3.31 -11.42 20.10
CA ASP A 112 3.26 -12.84 19.79
C ASP A 112 3.20 -13.07 18.27
N TYR A 113 2.38 -12.29 17.56
CA TYR A 113 2.31 -12.34 16.09
C TYR A 113 3.67 -12.08 15.42
N TYR A 114 4.38 -11.04 15.82
CA TYR A 114 5.71 -10.73 15.25
C TYR A 114 6.80 -11.74 15.66
N ALA A 115 6.63 -12.41 16.78
CA ALA A 115 7.50 -13.51 17.18
C ALA A 115 7.26 -14.78 16.35
N GLU A 116 6.01 -15.07 16.03
CA GLU A 116 5.61 -16.22 15.22
C GLU A 116 5.81 -15.98 13.70
N VAL A 117 5.53 -14.77 13.23
CA VAL A 117 5.64 -14.34 11.83
C VAL A 117 6.58 -13.13 11.71
N PRO A 118 7.90 -13.34 11.79
CA PRO A 118 8.89 -12.25 11.76
C PRO A 118 8.79 -11.38 10.50
N GLN A 119 8.35 -11.98 9.38
CA GLN A 119 8.13 -11.28 8.11
C GLN A 119 7.16 -10.09 8.26
N ALA A 120 6.20 -10.18 9.16
CA ALA A 120 5.21 -9.12 9.38
C ALA A 120 5.78 -7.89 10.11
N SER A 121 6.87 -8.03 10.87
CA SER A 121 7.48 -6.90 11.60
C SER A 121 8.22 -5.93 10.68
N VAL A 122 8.72 -6.38 9.55
CA VAL A 122 9.59 -5.61 8.65
C VAL A 122 8.92 -4.31 8.17
N ALA A 123 7.64 -4.36 7.87
CA ALA A 123 6.89 -3.17 7.46
C ALA A 123 6.76 -2.13 8.59
N TYR A 124 6.56 -2.59 9.82
CA TYR A 124 6.56 -1.72 11.01
C TYR A 124 7.94 -1.06 11.22
N GLU A 125 9.01 -1.83 11.08
CA GLU A 125 10.38 -1.32 11.20
C GLU A 125 10.74 -0.29 10.12
N GLN A 126 10.08 -0.35 8.94
CA GLN A 126 10.26 0.62 7.86
C GLN A 126 9.44 1.90 8.03
N LEU A 127 8.42 1.94 8.90
CA LEU A 127 7.55 3.12 9.10
C LEU A 127 8.28 4.45 9.36
N PRO A 128 9.40 4.51 10.11
CA PRO A 128 10.13 5.78 10.32
C PRO A 128 10.61 6.43 9.02
N TYR A 129 10.73 5.66 7.95
CA TYR A 129 11.18 6.12 6.64
C TYR A 129 10.02 6.31 5.65
N ALA A 130 8.80 6.03 6.07
CA ALA A 130 7.63 6.08 5.21
C ALA A 130 7.24 7.53 4.87
N LYS A 131 6.68 7.71 3.68
CA LYS A 131 6.16 8.97 3.18
C LYS A 131 4.75 8.75 2.62
N PRO A 132 3.85 9.75 2.73
CA PRO A 132 2.56 9.68 2.06
C PRO A 132 2.73 9.42 0.57
N GLU A 133 1.79 8.67 0.00
CA GLU A 133 1.65 8.56 -1.44
C GLU A 133 1.31 9.92 -2.06
N LEU A 134 1.58 10.04 -3.36
CA LEU A 134 1.20 11.22 -4.13
C LEU A 134 -0.31 11.46 -4.00
N THR A 135 -0.66 12.59 -3.42
CA THR A 135 -2.04 13.05 -3.30
C THR A 135 -2.21 14.32 -4.11
N THR A 136 -3.12 14.30 -5.07
CA THR A 136 -3.38 15.42 -5.97
C THR A 136 -4.84 15.43 -6.43
N TYR A 137 -5.28 16.51 -7.05
CA TYR A 137 -6.55 16.53 -7.77
C TYR A 137 -6.51 15.50 -8.89
N ASN A 138 -7.68 14.90 -9.17
CA ASN A 138 -7.85 13.88 -10.21
C ASN A 138 -6.77 12.78 -10.17
N ALA A 139 -6.43 12.30 -8.98
CA ALA A 139 -5.32 11.38 -8.74
C ALA A 139 -5.38 10.11 -9.61
N ALA A 140 -6.58 9.58 -9.89
CA ALA A 140 -6.76 8.39 -10.72
C ALA A 140 -6.24 8.61 -12.15
N GLU A 141 -6.51 9.77 -12.73
CA GLU A 141 -6.04 10.13 -14.07
C GLU A 141 -4.53 10.39 -14.08
N ILE A 142 -4.01 11.07 -13.05
CA ILE A 142 -2.54 11.26 -12.90
C ILE A 142 -1.80 9.92 -12.80
N TRP A 143 -2.34 8.98 -12.02
CA TRP A 143 -1.76 7.63 -11.93
C TRP A 143 -1.85 6.88 -13.26
N ARG A 144 -2.95 7.01 -14.00
CA ARG A 144 -3.10 6.41 -15.33
C ARG A 144 -2.05 6.96 -16.29
N VAL A 145 -1.92 8.28 -16.38
CA VAL A 145 -0.92 8.96 -17.22
C VAL A 145 0.50 8.46 -16.92
N LEU A 146 0.85 8.41 -15.62
CA LEU A 146 2.18 7.93 -15.21
C LEU A 146 2.40 6.47 -15.61
N ASN A 147 1.44 5.59 -15.34
CA ASN A 147 1.56 4.17 -15.63
C ASN A 147 1.65 3.89 -17.13
N ASP A 148 0.84 4.57 -17.96
CA ASP A 148 0.85 4.40 -19.42
C ASP A 148 2.24 4.78 -20.02
N ASN A 149 2.82 5.88 -19.56
CA ASN A 149 4.13 6.31 -20.02
C ASN A 149 5.26 5.41 -19.49
N ILE A 150 5.21 4.97 -18.24
CA ILE A 150 6.17 3.99 -17.71
C ILE A 150 6.07 2.67 -18.47
N GLN A 151 4.85 2.21 -18.80
CA GLN A 151 4.65 1.02 -19.61
C GLN A 151 5.37 1.15 -20.97
N ALA A 152 5.20 2.28 -21.67
CA ALA A 152 5.86 2.52 -22.95
C ALA A 152 7.41 2.46 -22.84
N ALA A 153 7.96 2.98 -21.74
CA ALA A 153 9.40 2.88 -21.51
C ALA A 153 9.84 1.45 -21.20
N VAL A 154 9.06 0.70 -20.42
CA VAL A 154 9.39 -0.69 -20.03
C VAL A 154 9.39 -1.64 -21.22
N VAL A 155 8.46 -1.46 -22.18
CA VAL A 155 8.39 -2.29 -23.38
C VAL A 155 9.35 -1.81 -24.49
N GLY A 156 9.99 -0.65 -24.32
CA GLY A 156 11.00 -0.14 -25.23
C GLY A 156 10.48 0.78 -26.35
N ASP A 157 9.24 1.25 -26.26
CA ASP A 157 8.63 2.16 -27.22
C ASP A 157 9.19 3.58 -27.12
N MET A 158 9.71 3.96 -25.95
CA MET A 158 10.38 5.25 -25.72
C MET A 158 11.45 5.12 -24.63
N SER A 159 12.33 6.09 -24.55
CA SER A 159 13.31 6.17 -23.47
C SER A 159 12.63 6.54 -22.14
N ALA A 160 13.29 6.23 -21.02
CA ALA A 160 12.80 6.61 -19.71
C ALA A 160 12.62 8.14 -19.54
N GLN A 161 13.48 8.93 -20.16
CA GLN A 161 13.38 10.39 -20.13
C GLN A 161 12.17 10.88 -20.92
N GLU A 162 11.98 10.41 -22.15
CA GLU A 162 10.82 10.76 -22.98
C GLU A 162 9.50 10.38 -22.29
N ALA A 163 9.45 9.20 -21.67
CA ALA A 163 8.28 8.73 -20.92
C ALA A 163 7.95 9.64 -19.73
N LEU A 164 8.96 10.06 -18.97
CA LEU A 164 8.74 10.94 -17.81
C LEU A 164 8.39 12.37 -18.24
N ASP A 165 8.99 12.88 -19.31
CA ASP A 165 8.66 14.21 -19.85
C ASP A 165 7.22 14.23 -20.38
N ALA A 166 6.80 13.21 -21.11
CA ALA A 166 5.42 13.07 -21.58
C ALA A 166 4.42 12.90 -20.44
N ALA A 167 4.77 12.13 -19.40
CA ALA A 167 3.92 11.98 -18.21
C ALA A 167 3.76 13.31 -17.47
N GLN A 168 4.84 14.11 -17.36
CA GLN A 168 4.79 15.42 -16.73
C GLN A 168 3.88 16.39 -17.50
N GLU A 169 4.03 16.48 -18.82
CA GLU A 169 3.20 17.35 -19.67
C GLU A 169 1.72 16.99 -19.57
N GLN A 170 1.38 15.71 -19.70
CA GLN A 170 -0.02 15.23 -19.59
C GLN A 170 -0.59 15.47 -18.18
N ALA A 171 0.21 15.28 -17.13
CA ALA A 171 -0.23 15.55 -15.76
C ALA A 171 -0.48 17.04 -15.53
N GLU A 172 0.33 17.94 -16.09
CA GLU A 172 0.12 19.39 -16.03
C GLU A 172 -1.15 19.81 -16.78
N GLU A 173 -1.45 19.19 -17.91
CA GLU A 173 -2.72 19.42 -18.65
C GLU A 173 -3.92 19.03 -17.78
N VAL A 174 -3.92 17.83 -17.20
CA VAL A 174 -4.98 17.36 -16.28
C VAL A 174 -5.16 18.31 -15.09
N LEU A 175 -4.07 18.83 -14.54
CA LEU A 175 -4.11 19.70 -13.37
C LEU A 175 -4.42 21.16 -13.71
N SER A 176 -4.40 21.54 -14.98
CA SER A 176 -4.68 22.92 -15.41
C SER A 176 -6.09 23.42 -15.04
N GLU A 177 -7.05 22.50 -14.92
CA GLU A 177 -8.43 22.79 -14.51
C GLU A 177 -8.55 23.17 -13.01
N TYR A 178 -7.49 22.93 -12.21
CA TYR A 178 -7.47 23.11 -10.74
C TYR A 178 -6.53 24.24 -10.28
N GLN A 179 -6.03 25.05 -11.21
CA GLN A 179 -5.10 26.18 -10.94
C GLN A 179 -5.81 27.51 -10.74
#